data_0477bda07247b25a996ff692c523e12c
#
_entry.id   0477bda07247b25a996ff692c523e12c
#
_cell.length_a   1.000
_cell.length_b   1.000
_cell.length_c   1.000
_cell.angle_alpha   90.00
_cell.angle_beta   90.00
_cell.angle_gamma   90.00
#
_symmetry.space_group_name_H-M   'P 1'
#
loop_
_entity.id
_entity.type
_entity.pdbx_description
1 polymer ?
#
loop_
_entity_poly.entity_id
_entity_poly.type
_entity_poly.pdbx_seq_one_letter_code
_entity_poly.pdbx_strand_id
1 'polypeptide(L)'
;TYRTMSAGGNFSITQPLKWTDGTLTLSNDFNWQDAQNQSNNLTNTSFSNRLSLRLNQPIFTYNRTKIDLKQLEFDLENAKISYAMAQLNIEKTVTSGFYNVYQSFKSLTDAREAFESAKQNYEITKNKVEQGLLPKEELFQSEVTLANNETSLYSAETNYESTKDQFKQTL
;
A
#
# COMPACT_ATOMS: atom_id res chain seq x y z
N THR A 1 4.20 -57.74 30.56
CA THR A 1 4.07 -56.36 30.09
C THR A 1 5.18 -56.08 29.07
N TYR A 2 4.81 -55.55 27.89
CA TYR A 2 5.78 -55.18 26.86
C TYR A 2 6.04 -53.68 26.96
N ARG A 3 7.28 -53.26 26.88
CA ARG A 3 7.69 -51.87 26.76
C ARG A 3 8.47 -51.70 25.44
N THR A 4 8.02 -50.80 24.60
CA THR A 4 8.70 -50.48 23.34
C THR A 4 9.06 -48.99 23.33
N MET A 5 10.31 -48.71 23.06
CA MET A 5 10.79 -47.36 22.75
C MET A 5 11.24 -47.32 21.30
N SER A 6 10.85 -46.29 20.56
CA SER A 6 11.32 -46.11 19.20
C SER A 6 11.72 -44.66 18.98
N ALA A 7 12.79 -44.45 18.25
CA ALA A 7 13.26 -43.16 17.80
C ALA A 7 13.67 -43.26 16.32
N GLY A 8 13.22 -42.30 15.51
CA GLY A 8 13.53 -42.33 14.10
C GLY A 8 13.55 -40.90 13.50
N GLY A 9 14.17 -40.81 12.36
CA GLY A 9 14.21 -39.58 11.60
C GLY A 9 14.25 -39.88 10.11
N ASN A 10 13.77 -38.94 9.34
CA ASN A 10 13.80 -38.93 7.87
C ASN A 10 14.51 -37.70 7.39
N PHE A 11 15.41 -37.87 6.43
CA PHE A 11 16.07 -36.81 5.71
C PHE A 11 15.84 -37.02 4.21
N SER A 12 15.38 -36.01 3.51
CA SER A 12 15.16 -36.11 2.07
C SER A 12 15.58 -34.82 1.32
N ILE A 13 16.23 -35.01 0.17
CA ILE A 13 16.57 -33.97 -0.79
C ILE A 13 15.85 -34.29 -2.08
N THR A 14 15.08 -33.34 -2.60
CA THR A 14 14.39 -33.47 -3.88
C THR A 14 14.90 -32.40 -4.82
N GLN A 15 15.42 -32.83 -5.96
CA GLN A 15 15.97 -31.97 -7.02
C GLN A 15 15.09 -32.06 -8.28
N PRO A 16 14.39 -30.98 -8.69
CA PRO A 16 13.71 -30.95 -9.97
C PRO A 16 14.70 -30.86 -11.14
N LEU A 17 14.44 -31.59 -12.20
CA LEU A 17 15.24 -31.63 -13.43
C LEU A 17 14.59 -30.71 -14.48
N LYS A 18 15.20 -29.53 -14.72
CA LYS A 18 14.67 -28.49 -15.61
C LYS A 18 14.40 -28.94 -17.05
N TRP A 19 15.16 -29.91 -17.54
CA TRP A 19 15.09 -30.33 -18.95
C TRP A 19 13.99 -31.36 -19.22
N THR A 20 13.69 -32.18 -18.24
CA THR A 20 12.79 -33.34 -18.42
C THR A 20 11.54 -33.28 -17.57
N ASP A 21 11.38 -32.23 -16.72
CA ASP A 21 10.32 -32.14 -15.73
C ASP A 21 10.27 -33.31 -14.73
N GLY A 22 11.38 -34.06 -14.64
CA GLY A 22 11.55 -35.14 -13.70
C GLY A 22 11.95 -34.63 -12.31
N THR A 23 11.84 -35.50 -11.31
CA THR A 23 12.34 -35.21 -9.98
C THR A 23 13.26 -36.36 -9.51
N LEU A 24 14.42 -35.99 -8.96
CA LEU A 24 15.33 -36.91 -8.31
C LEU A 24 15.24 -36.68 -6.81
N THR A 25 14.84 -37.72 -6.07
CA THR A 25 14.72 -37.68 -4.61
C THR A 25 15.71 -38.67 -3.97
N LEU A 26 16.60 -38.12 -3.16
CA LEU A 26 17.44 -38.93 -2.23
C LEU A 26 16.81 -38.83 -0.87
N SER A 27 16.49 -40.03 -0.26
CA SER A 27 15.97 -40.07 1.09
C SER A 27 16.73 -41.07 1.94
N ASN A 28 16.91 -40.70 3.19
CA ASN A 28 17.48 -41.57 4.22
C ASN A 28 16.51 -41.63 5.39
N ASP A 29 16.05 -42.85 5.70
CA ASP A 29 15.19 -43.15 6.83
C ASP A 29 16.00 -43.95 7.83
N PHE A 30 16.09 -43.53 9.07
CA PHE A 30 16.67 -44.29 10.16
C PHE A 30 15.65 -44.44 11.25
N ASN A 31 15.61 -45.66 11.78
CA ASN A 31 14.73 -46.05 12.88
C ASN A 31 15.48 -46.90 13.85
N TRP A 32 15.43 -46.53 15.13
CA TRP A 32 15.90 -47.31 16.26
C TRP A 32 14.68 -47.77 17.07
N GLN A 33 14.68 -49.04 17.44
CA GLN A 33 13.61 -49.61 18.25
C GLN A 33 14.20 -50.51 19.33
N ASP A 34 13.77 -50.31 20.57
CA ASP A 34 14.09 -51.14 21.72
C ASP A 34 12.80 -51.72 22.29
N ALA A 35 12.70 -53.04 22.25
CA ALA A 35 11.54 -53.76 22.74
C ALA A 35 11.95 -54.66 23.89
N GLN A 36 11.42 -54.41 25.09
CA GLN A 36 11.63 -55.23 26.30
C GLN A 36 10.40 -56.04 26.63
N ASN A 37 10.60 -57.36 26.81
CA ASN A 37 9.58 -58.21 27.32
C ASN A 37 9.90 -58.56 28.82
N GLN A 38 9.12 -57.96 29.72
CA GLN A 38 9.30 -58.07 31.15
C GLN A 38 9.04 -59.50 31.70
N SER A 39 8.32 -60.33 30.93
CA SER A 39 8.04 -61.74 31.40
C SER A 39 9.25 -62.63 31.23
N ASN A 40 10.12 -62.41 30.25
CA ASN A 40 11.25 -63.27 29.90
C ASN A 40 12.60 -62.58 29.99
N ASN A 41 12.62 -61.32 30.43
CA ASN A 41 13.82 -60.43 30.48
C ASN A 41 14.61 -60.40 29.20
N LEU A 42 13.89 -60.52 28.04
CA LEU A 42 14.48 -60.45 26.71
C LEU A 42 14.35 -59.03 26.19
N THR A 43 15.48 -58.44 25.86
CA THR A 43 15.56 -57.12 25.18
C THR A 43 15.94 -57.35 23.73
N ASN A 44 15.16 -56.83 22.82
CA ASN A 44 15.44 -56.83 21.38
C ASN A 44 15.62 -55.41 20.89
N THR A 45 16.87 -55.04 20.61
CA THR A 45 17.21 -53.72 20.05
C THR A 45 17.48 -53.87 18.56
N SER A 46 16.79 -53.10 17.75
CA SER A 46 16.98 -53.09 16.31
C SER A 46 17.25 -51.66 15.82
N PHE A 47 18.19 -51.57 14.87
CA PHE A 47 18.47 -50.34 14.15
C PHE A 47 18.32 -50.62 12.66
N SER A 48 17.54 -49.82 12.00
CA SER A 48 17.39 -49.86 10.54
C SER A 48 17.71 -48.53 9.93
N ASN A 49 18.50 -48.55 8.88
CA ASN A 49 18.83 -47.40 8.08
C ASN A 49 18.56 -47.72 6.58
N ARG A 50 17.71 -46.94 5.95
CA ARG A 50 17.36 -47.14 4.54
C ARG A 50 17.71 -45.88 3.74
N LEU A 51 18.68 -46.03 2.88
CA LEU A 51 18.99 -45.02 1.86
C LEU A 51 18.25 -45.39 0.56
N SER A 52 17.47 -44.48 0.02
CA SER A 52 16.77 -44.69 -1.24
C SER A 52 16.98 -43.51 -2.22
N LEU A 53 17.17 -43.85 -3.48
CA LEU A 53 17.23 -42.89 -4.58
C LEU A 53 16.05 -43.18 -5.49
N ARG A 54 15.20 -42.18 -5.68
CA ARG A 54 14.00 -42.29 -6.52
C ARG A 54 14.08 -41.27 -7.65
N LEU A 55 13.96 -41.76 -8.89
CA LEU A 55 13.76 -40.89 -10.07
C LEU A 55 12.30 -41.03 -10.49
N ASN A 56 11.60 -39.91 -10.51
CA ASN A 56 10.27 -39.78 -11.08
C ASN A 56 10.37 -38.97 -12.38
N GLN A 57 10.18 -39.65 -13.52
CA GLN A 57 10.31 -39.05 -14.84
C GLN A 57 8.98 -39.13 -15.58
N PRO A 58 8.23 -38.00 -15.72
CA PRO A 58 7.07 -37.98 -16.56
C PRO A 58 7.45 -38.16 -18.04
N ILE A 59 6.75 -39.02 -18.73
CA ILE A 59 6.92 -39.32 -20.15
C ILE A 59 5.65 -38.85 -20.88
N PHE A 60 5.77 -38.23 -22.04
CA PHE A 60 4.65 -37.71 -22.85
C PHE A 60 3.86 -36.56 -22.17
N THR A 61 4.47 -35.79 -21.29
CA THR A 61 3.90 -34.59 -20.72
C THR A 61 4.67 -33.36 -21.16
N TYR A 62 4.01 -32.18 -21.15
CA TYR A 62 4.71 -30.91 -21.38
C TYR A 62 5.62 -30.59 -20.17
N ASN A 63 6.70 -29.88 -20.42
CA ASN A 63 7.65 -29.52 -19.38
C ASN A 63 7.09 -28.36 -18.52
N ARG A 64 6.50 -28.69 -17.36
CA ARG A 64 5.91 -27.74 -16.42
C ARG A 64 6.96 -26.78 -15.87
N THR A 65 8.12 -27.29 -15.48
CA THR A 65 9.20 -26.47 -14.93
C THR A 65 9.62 -25.36 -15.91
N LYS A 66 9.65 -25.63 -17.20
CA LYS A 66 9.96 -24.61 -18.22
C LYS A 66 8.85 -23.57 -18.34
N ILE A 67 7.60 -23.98 -18.25
CA ILE A 67 6.44 -23.08 -18.30
C ILE A 67 6.42 -22.20 -17.07
N ASP A 68 6.61 -22.79 -15.88
CA ASP A 68 6.63 -22.05 -14.60
C ASP A 68 7.76 -21.01 -14.56
N LEU A 69 8.95 -21.37 -15.07
CA LEU A 69 10.06 -20.41 -15.19
C LEU A 69 9.69 -19.24 -16.11
N LYS A 70 9.06 -19.51 -17.26
CA LYS A 70 8.62 -18.47 -18.17
C LYS A 70 7.52 -17.58 -17.54
N GLN A 71 6.62 -18.19 -16.77
CA GLN A 71 5.62 -17.45 -16.01
C GLN A 71 6.28 -16.50 -15.00
N LEU A 72 7.28 -16.98 -14.26
CA LEU A 72 8.02 -16.14 -13.32
C LEU A 72 8.78 -15.00 -13.98
N GLU A 73 9.29 -15.21 -15.21
CA GLU A 73 9.89 -14.12 -16.01
C GLU A 73 8.86 -13.04 -16.35
N PHE A 74 7.67 -13.43 -16.78
CA PHE A 74 6.58 -12.49 -17.05
C PHE A 74 6.09 -11.79 -15.79
N ASP A 75 5.99 -12.50 -14.68
CA ASP A 75 5.60 -11.93 -13.40
C ASP A 75 6.61 -10.88 -12.92
N LEU A 76 7.91 -11.14 -13.13
CA LEU A 76 8.97 -10.17 -12.85
C LEU A 76 8.87 -8.94 -13.75
N GLU A 77 8.60 -9.11 -15.03
CA GLU A 77 8.40 -8.00 -15.97
C GLU A 77 7.17 -7.16 -15.58
N ASN A 78 6.05 -7.81 -15.29
CA ASN A 78 4.84 -7.14 -14.79
C ASN A 78 5.08 -6.39 -13.49
N ALA A 79 5.86 -6.96 -12.57
CA ALA A 79 6.22 -6.29 -11.32
C ALA A 79 7.06 -5.01 -11.56
N LYS A 80 8.00 -5.05 -12.51
CA LYS A 80 8.79 -3.87 -12.91
C LYS A 80 7.93 -2.78 -13.53
N ILE A 81 6.99 -3.16 -14.41
CA ILE A 81 6.04 -2.22 -15.02
C ILE A 81 5.13 -1.60 -13.93
N SER A 82 4.60 -2.43 -13.04
CA SER A 82 3.76 -1.98 -11.93
C SER A 82 4.50 -1.01 -11.00
N TYR A 83 5.77 -1.26 -10.72
CA TYR A 83 6.61 -0.35 -9.95
C TYR A 83 6.79 1.01 -10.64
N ALA A 84 7.10 1.01 -11.94
CA ALA A 84 7.22 2.24 -12.72
C ALA A 84 5.90 3.02 -12.75
N MET A 85 4.77 2.32 -12.92
CA MET A 85 3.43 2.94 -12.86
C MET A 85 3.13 3.53 -11.48
N ALA A 86 3.53 2.86 -10.40
CA ALA A 86 3.37 3.38 -9.05
C ALA A 86 4.17 4.68 -8.83
N GLN A 87 5.40 4.76 -9.32
CA GLN A 87 6.20 5.99 -9.27
C GLN A 87 5.52 7.15 -10.01
N LEU A 88 5.04 6.92 -11.24
CA LEU A 88 4.33 7.94 -12.02
C LEU A 88 3.02 8.38 -11.34
N ASN A 89 2.31 7.46 -10.69
CA ASN A 89 1.11 7.79 -9.94
C ASN A 89 1.40 8.66 -8.70
N ILE A 90 2.49 8.39 -8.00
CA ILE A 90 2.94 9.24 -6.88
C ILE A 90 3.26 10.65 -7.40
N GLU A 91 4.07 10.76 -8.45
CA GLU A 91 4.42 12.04 -9.06
C GLU A 91 3.17 12.83 -9.47
N LYS A 92 2.24 12.17 -10.17
CA LYS A 92 0.96 12.77 -10.56
C LYS A 92 0.16 13.25 -9.35
N THR A 93 0.05 12.43 -8.31
CA THR A 93 -0.73 12.75 -7.11
C THR A 93 -0.15 13.94 -6.36
N VAL A 94 1.17 13.96 -6.15
CA VAL A 94 1.87 15.07 -5.49
C VAL A 94 1.76 16.34 -6.31
N THR A 95 1.98 16.26 -7.62
CA THR A 95 1.86 17.41 -8.53
C THR A 95 0.45 17.99 -8.52
N SER A 96 -0.57 17.14 -8.65
CA SER A 96 -1.98 17.58 -8.62
C SER A 96 -2.34 18.20 -7.26
N GLY A 97 -1.89 17.58 -6.15
CA GLY A 97 -2.09 18.12 -4.81
C GLY A 97 -1.46 19.49 -4.63
N PHE A 98 -0.22 19.66 -5.11
CA PHE A 98 0.45 20.97 -5.10
C PHE A 98 -0.34 22.04 -5.85
N TYR A 99 -0.78 21.74 -7.07
CA TYR A 99 -1.57 22.70 -7.86
C TYR A 99 -2.91 23.05 -7.21
N ASN A 100 -3.57 22.09 -6.55
CA ASN A 100 -4.80 22.36 -5.80
C ASN A 100 -4.56 23.32 -4.63
N VAL A 101 -3.46 23.16 -3.88
CA VAL A 101 -3.06 24.09 -2.81
C VAL A 101 -2.74 25.45 -3.39
N TYR A 102 -2.00 25.51 -4.48
CA TYR A 102 -1.67 26.78 -5.14
C TYR A 102 -2.93 27.53 -5.61
N GLN A 103 -3.88 26.83 -6.21
CA GLN A 103 -5.15 27.41 -6.65
C GLN A 103 -5.98 27.93 -5.48
N SER A 104 -6.07 27.16 -4.37
CA SER A 104 -6.80 27.62 -3.19
C SER A 104 -6.12 28.81 -2.51
N PHE A 105 -4.77 28.85 -2.51
CA PHE A 105 -4.02 30.03 -2.06
C PHE A 105 -4.31 31.28 -2.91
N LYS A 106 -4.35 31.11 -4.22
CA LYS A 106 -4.69 32.21 -5.14
C LYS A 106 -6.12 32.73 -4.89
N SER A 107 -7.09 31.83 -4.74
CA SER A 107 -8.48 32.19 -4.38
C SER A 107 -8.59 32.91 -3.05
N LEU A 108 -7.79 32.52 -2.05
CA LEU A 108 -7.71 33.21 -0.77
C LEU A 108 -7.15 34.63 -0.94
N THR A 109 -6.11 34.79 -1.76
CA THR A 109 -5.53 36.12 -2.05
C THR A 109 -6.57 37.06 -2.71
N ASP A 110 -7.27 36.52 -3.72
CA ASP A 110 -8.30 37.31 -4.45
C ASP A 110 -9.47 37.67 -3.52
N ALA A 111 -9.92 36.74 -2.65
CA ALA A 111 -10.97 37.03 -1.66
C ALA A 111 -10.54 38.07 -0.62
N ARG A 112 -9.25 38.08 -0.22
CA ARG A 112 -8.71 39.06 0.71
C ARG A 112 -8.65 40.46 0.08
N GLU A 113 -8.21 40.54 -1.17
CA GLU A 113 -8.20 41.80 -1.93
C GLU A 113 -9.63 42.37 -2.14
N ALA A 114 -10.60 41.49 -2.44
CA ALA A 114 -12.01 41.85 -2.57
C ALA A 114 -12.59 42.38 -1.24
N PHE A 115 -12.29 41.71 -0.12
CA PHE A 115 -12.71 42.19 1.21
C PHE A 115 -12.12 43.56 1.54
N GLU A 116 -10.82 43.74 1.36
CA GLU A 116 -10.18 45.04 1.63
C GLU A 116 -10.74 46.19 0.74
N SER A 117 -11.03 45.89 -0.54
CA SER A 117 -11.69 46.85 -1.45
C SER A 117 -13.12 47.18 -0.99
N ALA A 118 -13.90 46.15 -0.56
CA ALA A 118 -15.25 46.37 -0.04
C ALA A 118 -15.23 47.22 1.25
N LYS A 119 -14.24 46.95 2.14
CA LYS A 119 -14.06 47.72 3.36
C LYS A 119 -13.73 49.20 3.09
N GLN A 120 -12.82 49.47 2.15
CA GLN A 120 -12.49 50.82 1.77
C GLN A 120 -13.73 51.56 1.15
N ASN A 121 -14.49 50.85 0.30
CA ASN A 121 -15.70 51.39 -0.29
C ASN A 121 -16.78 51.71 0.75
N TYR A 122 -16.95 50.82 1.74
CA TYR A 122 -17.85 51.05 2.88
C TYR A 122 -17.48 52.32 3.63
N GLU A 123 -16.21 52.50 4.01
CA GLU A 123 -15.73 53.69 4.74
C GLU A 123 -15.94 54.98 3.91
N ILE A 124 -15.67 54.93 2.61
CA ILE A 124 -15.92 56.07 1.71
C ILE A 124 -17.42 56.38 1.65
N THR A 125 -18.29 55.38 1.48
CA THR A 125 -19.74 55.52 1.42
C THR A 125 -20.29 56.06 2.73
N LYS A 126 -19.82 55.58 3.87
CA LYS A 126 -20.19 56.02 5.21
C LYS A 126 -19.89 57.53 5.38
N ASN A 127 -18.68 57.96 5.06
CA ASN A 127 -18.29 59.35 5.13
C ASN A 127 -19.15 60.27 4.24
N LYS A 128 -19.50 59.82 3.02
CA LYS A 128 -20.37 60.58 2.10
C LYS A 128 -21.82 60.68 2.61
N VAL A 129 -22.35 59.60 3.22
CA VAL A 129 -23.68 59.59 3.84
C VAL A 129 -23.72 60.53 5.05
N GLU A 130 -22.69 60.49 5.92
CA GLU A 130 -22.58 61.40 7.06
C GLU A 130 -22.51 62.88 6.67
N GLN A 131 -21.91 63.14 5.49
CA GLN A 131 -21.88 64.50 4.91
C GLN A 131 -23.14 64.90 4.15
N GLY A 132 -24.15 64.01 4.07
CA GLY A 132 -25.39 64.23 3.35
C GLY A 132 -25.29 64.19 1.83
N LEU A 133 -24.17 63.63 1.30
CA LEU A 133 -23.89 63.51 -0.14
C LEU A 133 -24.49 62.26 -0.78
N LEU A 134 -24.83 61.26 0.02
CA LEU A 134 -25.45 60.01 -0.40
C LEU A 134 -26.63 59.66 0.47
N PRO A 135 -27.64 58.95 -0.04
CA PRO A 135 -28.74 58.44 0.74
C PRO A 135 -28.30 57.28 1.65
N LYS A 136 -29.02 57.04 2.76
CA LYS A 136 -28.68 55.97 3.74
C LYS A 136 -28.80 54.58 3.14
N GLU A 137 -29.61 54.40 2.13
CA GLU A 137 -29.79 53.14 1.38
C GLU A 137 -28.49 52.65 0.77
N GLU A 138 -27.63 53.57 0.29
CA GLU A 138 -26.31 53.23 -0.26
C GLU A 138 -25.34 52.67 0.84
N LEU A 139 -25.47 53.19 2.08
CA LEU A 139 -24.70 52.67 3.19
C LEU A 139 -25.11 51.22 3.52
N PHE A 140 -26.39 50.90 3.59
CA PHE A 140 -26.87 49.56 3.81
C PHE A 140 -26.44 48.60 2.70
N GLN A 141 -26.46 49.03 1.43
CA GLN A 141 -26.00 48.21 0.32
C GLN A 141 -24.49 47.94 0.40
N SER A 142 -23.69 48.91 0.78
CA SER A 142 -22.25 48.73 0.95
C SER A 142 -21.91 47.85 2.17
N GLU A 143 -22.71 47.92 3.25
CA GLU A 143 -22.60 47.04 4.42
C GLU A 143 -22.90 45.60 4.07
N VAL A 144 -23.96 45.34 3.31
CA VAL A 144 -24.28 43.99 2.80
C VAL A 144 -23.17 43.47 1.91
N THR A 145 -22.59 44.31 1.05
CA THR A 145 -21.47 43.92 0.21
C THR A 145 -20.23 43.55 1.03
N LEU A 146 -19.91 44.33 2.05
CA LEU A 146 -18.81 44.06 2.99
C LEU A 146 -19.02 42.72 3.69
N ALA A 147 -20.21 42.48 4.27
CA ALA A 147 -20.53 41.23 4.95
C ALA A 147 -20.42 40.00 4.03
N ASN A 148 -20.84 40.12 2.76
CA ASN A 148 -20.72 39.06 1.77
C ASN A 148 -19.25 38.74 1.44
N ASN A 149 -18.41 39.77 1.29
CA ASN A 149 -16.98 39.60 1.04
C ASN A 149 -16.24 39.00 2.27
N GLU A 150 -16.65 39.39 3.50
CA GLU A 150 -16.14 38.82 4.72
C GLU A 150 -16.44 37.31 4.80
N THR A 151 -17.68 36.92 4.49
CA THR A 151 -18.09 35.52 4.44
C THR A 151 -17.32 34.74 3.37
N SER A 152 -17.07 35.35 2.21
CA SER A 152 -16.30 34.77 1.12
C SER A 152 -14.82 34.59 1.52
N LEU A 153 -14.24 35.56 2.21
CA LEU A 153 -12.87 35.45 2.74
C LEU A 153 -12.74 34.30 3.73
N TYR A 154 -13.66 34.21 4.71
CA TYR A 154 -13.66 33.14 5.69
C TYR A 154 -13.79 31.74 5.02
N SER A 155 -14.66 31.65 4.01
CA SER A 155 -14.82 30.41 3.23
C SER A 155 -13.56 30.04 2.46
N ALA A 156 -12.87 31.02 1.87
CA ALA A 156 -11.61 30.82 1.15
C ALA A 156 -10.47 30.42 2.11
N GLU A 157 -10.39 30.99 3.32
CA GLU A 157 -9.43 30.61 4.36
C GLU A 157 -9.64 29.16 4.80
N THR A 158 -10.88 28.79 5.08
CA THR A 158 -11.21 27.41 5.48
C THR A 158 -10.88 26.41 4.38
N ASN A 159 -11.18 26.74 3.12
CA ASN A 159 -10.87 25.90 1.98
C ASN A 159 -9.35 25.74 1.78
N TYR A 160 -8.59 26.81 1.92
CA TYR A 160 -7.13 26.76 1.81
C TYR A 160 -6.51 25.87 2.89
N GLU A 161 -6.90 26.03 4.17
CA GLU A 161 -6.40 25.19 5.25
C GLU A 161 -6.78 23.72 5.04
N SER A 162 -8.02 23.43 4.66
CA SER A 162 -8.47 22.06 4.36
C SER A 162 -7.66 21.43 3.21
N THR A 163 -7.46 22.17 2.12
CA THR A 163 -6.69 21.67 0.97
C THR A 163 -5.23 21.43 1.32
N LYS A 164 -4.64 22.30 2.12
CA LYS A 164 -3.28 22.18 2.64
C LYS A 164 -3.14 20.93 3.52
N ASP A 165 -4.10 20.67 4.40
CA ASP A 165 -4.06 19.50 5.28
C ASP A 165 -4.28 18.18 4.50
N GLN A 166 -5.15 18.18 3.49
CA GLN A 166 -5.28 17.06 2.57
C GLN A 166 -3.97 16.78 1.83
N PHE A 167 -3.29 17.81 1.36
CA PHE A 167 -2.00 17.65 0.68
C PHE A 167 -0.92 17.07 1.61
N LYS A 168 -0.87 17.50 2.87
CA LYS A 168 0.06 16.91 3.86
C LYS A 168 -0.17 15.42 4.09
N GLN A 169 -1.42 14.95 3.96
CA GLN A 169 -1.74 13.53 4.10
C GLN A 169 -1.32 12.69 2.89
N THR A 170 -1.01 13.32 1.77
CA THR A 170 -0.55 12.64 0.54
C THR A 170 0.98 12.52 0.47
N LEU A 171 1.71 13.19 1.33
CA LEU A 171 3.17 13.16 1.43
C LEU A 171 3.65 12.12 2.44
#